data_5bb80e4c588f78983bf547a95033eb85
#
_entry.id   5bb80e4c588f78983bf547a95033eb85
#
_cell.length_a   1.000
_cell.length_b   1.000
_cell.length_c   1.000
_cell.angle_alpha   90.00
_cell.angle_beta   90.00
_cell.angle_gamma   90.00
#
_symmetry.space_group_name_H-M   'P 1'
#
loop_
_entity.id
_entity.type
_entity.pdbx_description
1 polymer ?
#
loop_
_entity_poly.entity_id
_entity_poly.type
_entity_poly.pdbx_seq_one_letter_code
_entity_poly.pdbx_strand_id
1 'polypeptide(L)'
;IYHQGVLPVTDKHETTTTSKGYRDHPGYEIKIEALNARLRVMFAGEVVVDTEEAFVLHESRHEPVYYFKKSDLRANILVPTDHKTHCPFKGDACYWSLKTENDVSENAVWGYPEPLPEVSELAGLVAFYKDRMESWWLNDKEIFVA
;
A
#
# COMPACT_ATOMS: atom_id res chain seq x y z
N ILE A 1 -22.39 -10.87 -13.71
CA ILE A 1 -22.14 -11.22 -13.73
C ILE A 1 -22.48 -11.22 -14.34
N TYR A 2 -22.91 -11.32 -14.41
CA TYR A 2 -23.05 -11.76 -14.58
C TYR A 2 -23.58 -11.71 -15.35
N HIS A 3 -23.86 -11.70 -15.08
CA HIS A 3 -24.27 -12.17 -15.37
C HIS A 3 -24.91 -12.25 -15.89
N GLN A 4 -25.18 -12.19 -15.78
CA GLN A 4 -25.79 -12.70 -15.89
C GLN A 4 -26.10 -12.68 -16.02
N GLY A 5 -26.88 -12.14 -16.48
CA GLY A 5 -27.13 -12.65 -16.06
C GLY A 5 -27.30 -12.20 -16.12
N VAL A 6 -27.56 -11.89 -16.19
CA VAL A 6 -27.72 -11.98 -15.60
C VAL A 6 -27.58 -11.47 -15.54
N LEU A 7 -27.76 -11.16 -15.49
CA LEU A 7 -27.71 -11.13 -14.83
C LEU A 7 -27.54 -10.63 -14.98
N PRO A 8 -27.72 -10.16 -14.75
CA PRO A 8 -27.46 -10.18 -14.24
C PRO A 8 -27.11 -9.79 -14.31
N VAL A 9 -27.57 -9.17 -14.39
CA VAL A 9 -27.08 -9.41 -13.71
C VAL A 9 -26.65 -9.01 -13.69
N THR A 10 -26.97 -8.42 -13.73
CA THR A 10 -26.48 -8.67 -13.17
C THR A 10 -25.97 -8.40 -13.19
N ASP A 11 -26.29 -7.81 -13.25
CA ASP A 11 -25.66 -8.21 -12.82
C ASP A 11 -25.21 -8.02 -12.83
N LYS A 12 -25.49 -7.41 -12.67
CA LYS A 12 -24.94 -7.77 -12.23
C LYS A 12 -24.48 -7.95 -12.06
N HIS A 13 -24.60 -7.62 -12.08
CA HIS A 13 -24.07 -8.16 -11.59
C HIS A 13 -23.50 -8.24 -11.45
N GLU A 14 -23.42 -8.11 -11.50
CA GLU A 14 -23.03 -8.46 -10.98
C GLU A 14 -22.61 -8.32 -10.28
N THR A 15 -22.93 -8.26 -10.40
CA THR A 15 -22.82 -8.26 -9.46
C THR A 15 -21.90 -7.96 -8.63
N THR A 16 -21.73 -7.17 -8.44
CA THR A 16 -20.59 -6.99 -7.59
C THR A 16 -21.01 -6.77 -6.17
N THR A 17 -20.76 -7.71 -5.33
CA THR A 17 -21.09 -7.58 -3.93
C THR A 17 -20.05 -6.69 -3.26
N THR A 18 -20.50 -5.64 -2.56
CA THR A 18 -19.63 -4.80 -1.74
C THR A 18 -19.02 -5.65 -0.62
N SER A 19 -17.73 -5.47 -0.36
CA SER A 19 -17.04 -6.20 0.69
C SER A 19 -17.62 -5.89 2.07
N LYS A 20 -17.53 -6.86 2.97
CA LYS A 20 -18.22 -6.80 4.26
C LYS A 20 -17.87 -5.56 5.07
N GLY A 21 -16.58 -5.18 5.12
CA GLY A 21 -16.18 -3.98 5.87
C GLY A 21 -16.91 -2.75 5.42
N TYR A 22 -17.04 -2.57 4.12
CA TYR A 22 -17.74 -1.41 3.56
C TYR A 22 -19.24 -1.49 3.77
N ARG A 23 -19.81 -2.70 3.77
CA ARG A 23 -21.24 -2.85 4.06
C ARG A 23 -21.53 -2.48 5.52
N ASP A 24 -20.64 -2.88 6.43
CA ASP A 24 -20.81 -2.62 7.87
C ASP A 24 -20.48 -1.17 8.23
N HIS A 25 -19.72 -0.48 7.40
CA HIS A 25 -19.29 0.91 7.64
C HIS A 25 -19.47 1.74 6.37
N PRO A 26 -20.73 2.07 6.01
CA PRO A 26 -21.01 2.68 4.69
C PRO A 26 -20.41 4.06 4.49
N GLY A 27 -19.97 4.74 5.55
CA GLY A 27 -19.30 6.02 5.43
C GLY A 27 -17.79 5.93 5.30
N TYR A 28 -17.24 4.73 5.32
CA TYR A 28 -15.80 4.55 5.26
C TYR A 28 -15.30 4.73 3.84
N GLU A 29 -14.26 5.55 3.66
CA GLU A 29 -13.71 5.87 2.35
C GLU A 29 -12.22 5.64 2.29
N ILE A 30 -11.76 5.08 1.18
CA ILE A 30 -10.35 5.00 0.84
C ILE A 30 -10.20 5.56 -0.56
N LYS A 31 -9.25 6.47 -0.73
CA LYS A 31 -8.94 7.07 -2.02
C LYS A 31 -7.45 6.93 -2.29
N ILE A 32 -7.10 6.40 -3.44
CA ILE A 32 -5.70 6.19 -3.83
C ILE A 32 -5.42 7.07 -5.04
N GLU A 33 -4.40 7.93 -4.93
CA GLU A 33 -4.07 8.89 -5.98
C GLU A 33 -2.59 8.86 -6.30
N ALA A 34 -2.25 9.19 -7.54
CA ALA A 34 -0.85 9.42 -7.89
C ALA A 34 -0.33 10.62 -7.12
N LEU A 35 0.87 10.52 -6.59
CA LEU A 35 1.46 11.61 -5.82
C LEU A 35 1.92 12.77 -6.72
N ASN A 36 2.41 12.45 -7.93
CA ASN A 36 2.90 13.44 -8.90
C ASN A 36 4.03 14.31 -8.35
N ALA A 37 4.94 13.71 -7.61
CA ALA A 37 6.11 14.36 -7.06
C ALA A 37 7.18 13.30 -6.83
N ARG A 38 8.42 13.75 -6.68
CA ARG A 38 9.52 12.84 -6.38
C ARG A 38 9.53 12.52 -4.90
N LEU A 39 9.56 11.23 -4.59
CA LEU A 39 9.59 10.76 -3.20
C LEU A 39 10.77 9.84 -3.03
N ARG A 40 11.63 10.15 -2.05
CA ARG A 40 12.81 9.35 -1.72
C ARG A 40 12.74 8.93 -0.27
N VAL A 41 13.15 7.70 -0.01
CA VAL A 41 13.17 7.16 1.36
C VAL A 41 14.56 6.60 1.60
N MET A 42 15.12 6.93 2.75
CA MET A 42 16.44 6.44 3.15
C MET A 42 16.31 5.52 4.36
N PHE A 43 17.16 4.51 4.39
CA PHE A 43 17.25 3.58 5.49
C PHE A 43 18.71 3.16 5.65
N ALA A 44 19.24 3.30 6.88
CA ALA A 44 20.61 2.88 7.23
C ALA A 44 21.65 3.46 6.26
N GLY A 45 21.50 4.72 5.92
CA GLY A 45 22.44 5.42 5.04
C GLY A 45 22.28 5.14 3.56
N GLU A 46 21.25 4.41 3.15
CA GLU A 46 21.06 4.05 1.76
C GLU A 46 19.67 4.49 1.26
N VAL A 47 19.61 4.85 -0.02
CA VAL A 47 18.33 5.18 -0.66
C VAL A 47 17.65 3.87 -1.02
N VAL A 48 16.49 3.60 -0.43
CA VAL A 48 15.76 2.35 -0.68
C VAL A 48 14.72 2.51 -1.78
N VAL A 49 14.24 3.72 -2.01
CA VAL A 49 13.36 4.04 -3.13
C VAL A 49 13.52 5.51 -3.47
N ASP A 50 13.43 5.80 -4.78
CA ASP A 50 13.51 7.16 -5.32
C ASP A 50 12.68 7.13 -6.59
N THR A 51 11.46 7.68 -6.53
CA THR A 51 10.52 7.53 -7.64
C THR A 51 9.64 8.76 -7.77
N GLU A 52 9.16 9.01 -9.01
CA GLU A 52 8.14 10.00 -9.27
C GLU A 52 6.78 9.34 -9.52
N GLU A 53 6.66 8.04 -9.24
CA GLU A 53 5.44 7.27 -9.51
C GLU A 53 4.84 6.67 -8.26
N ALA A 54 5.05 7.31 -7.11
CA ALA A 54 4.44 6.87 -5.87
C ALA A 54 2.95 7.23 -5.82
N PHE A 55 2.25 6.59 -4.91
CA PHE A 55 0.83 6.84 -4.68
C PHE A 55 0.63 7.27 -3.24
N VAL A 56 -0.45 8.00 -3.01
CA VAL A 56 -0.87 8.33 -1.65
C VAL A 56 -2.26 7.77 -1.42
N LEU A 57 -2.42 7.08 -0.30
CA LEU A 57 -3.69 6.50 0.11
C LEU A 57 -4.26 7.36 1.23
N HIS A 58 -5.46 7.88 1.00
CA HIS A 58 -6.22 8.63 1.99
C HIS A 58 -7.34 7.73 2.51
N GLU A 59 -7.42 7.59 3.80
CA GLU A 59 -8.37 6.70 4.44
C GLU A 59 -9.06 7.43 5.58
N SER A 60 -10.37 7.19 5.74
CA SER A 60 -11.16 7.80 6.81
C SER A 60 -10.47 7.63 8.15
N ARG A 61 -10.28 8.74 8.87
CA ARG A 61 -9.74 8.80 10.25
C ARG A 61 -8.28 8.34 10.39
N HIS A 62 -7.55 8.26 9.27
CA HIS A 62 -6.14 7.88 9.29
C HIS A 62 -5.31 8.92 8.57
N GLU A 63 -4.04 9.02 8.94
CA GLU A 63 -3.10 9.84 8.21
C GLU A 63 -2.83 9.22 6.84
N PRO A 64 -2.51 10.05 5.84
CA PRO A 64 -2.16 9.51 4.52
C PRO A 64 -0.95 8.59 4.60
N VAL A 65 -0.96 7.56 3.76
CA VAL A 65 0.14 6.59 3.66
C VAL A 65 0.64 6.58 2.23
N TYR A 66 1.96 6.65 2.06
CA TYR A 66 2.57 6.54 0.73
C TYR A 66 2.77 5.09 0.36
N TYR A 67 2.44 4.77 -0.88
CA TYR A 67 2.64 3.43 -1.45
C TYR A 67 3.54 3.54 -2.66
N PHE A 68 4.33 2.50 -2.87
CA PHE A 68 5.31 2.43 -3.95
C PHE A 68 5.08 1.18 -4.76
N LYS A 69 5.33 1.26 -6.07
CA LYS A 69 5.44 0.05 -6.87
C LYS A 69 6.60 -0.76 -6.32
N LYS A 70 6.37 -2.04 -6.06
CA LYS A 70 7.42 -2.90 -5.53
C LYS A 70 8.63 -2.90 -6.47
N SER A 71 8.39 -2.77 -7.77
CA SER A 71 9.44 -2.72 -8.78
C SER A 71 10.27 -1.44 -8.73
N ASP A 72 9.81 -0.39 -8.07
CA ASP A 72 10.57 0.86 -7.93
C ASP A 72 11.54 0.83 -6.76
N LEU A 73 11.41 -0.14 -5.88
CA LEU A 73 12.33 -0.28 -4.78
C LEU A 73 13.68 -0.78 -5.27
N ARG A 74 14.73 -0.38 -4.55
CA ARG A 74 16.07 -0.88 -4.83
C ARG A 74 16.06 -2.41 -4.81
N ALA A 75 16.82 -3.03 -5.70
CA ALA A 75 16.83 -4.48 -5.84
C ALA A 75 17.34 -5.18 -4.58
N ASN A 76 16.75 -6.33 -4.28
CA ASN A 76 17.23 -7.27 -3.26
C ASN A 76 17.18 -6.74 -1.82
N ILE A 77 16.32 -5.75 -1.54
CA ILE A 77 16.19 -5.23 -0.18
C ILE A 77 14.99 -5.80 0.58
N LEU A 78 14.07 -6.46 -0.11
CA LEU A 78 12.87 -7.03 0.53
C LEU A 78 13.07 -8.51 0.80
N VAL A 79 12.89 -8.91 2.05
CA VAL A 79 12.96 -10.31 2.47
C VAL A 79 11.58 -10.72 2.98
N PRO A 80 10.89 -11.65 2.30
CA PRO A 80 9.56 -12.07 2.73
C PRO A 80 9.57 -12.67 4.12
N THR A 81 8.50 -12.44 4.89
CA THR A 81 8.34 -13.05 6.21
C THR A 81 7.02 -13.78 6.29
N ASP A 82 6.80 -14.48 7.40
CA ASP A 82 5.55 -15.20 7.64
C ASP A 82 4.48 -14.32 8.27
N HIS A 83 4.83 -13.08 8.59
CA HIS A 83 3.87 -12.19 9.26
C HIS A 83 2.72 -11.84 8.32
N LYS A 84 1.50 -11.91 8.84
CA LYS A 84 0.30 -11.57 8.08
C LYS A 84 -0.71 -10.89 8.98
N THR A 85 -1.46 -9.95 8.41
CA THR A 85 -2.55 -9.29 9.12
C THR A 85 -3.73 -9.19 8.18
N HIS A 86 -4.89 -8.85 8.72
CA HIS A 86 -6.10 -8.69 7.92
C HIS A 86 -6.69 -7.31 8.15
N CYS A 87 -7.04 -6.63 7.06
CA CYS A 87 -7.73 -5.36 7.10
C CYS A 87 -9.09 -5.53 6.44
N PRO A 88 -10.20 -5.21 7.15
CA PRO A 88 -11.54 -5.39 6.57
C PRO A 88 -11.82 -4.50 5.38
N PHE A 89 -10.97 -3.50 5.13
CA PHE A 89 -11.15 -2.55 4.02
C PHE A 89 -10.15 -2.74 2.89
N LYS A 90 -9.08 -3.51 3.11
CA LYS A 90 -8.02 -3.68 2.10
C LYS A 90 -7.75 -5.14 1.78
N GLY A 91 -7.95 -6.06 2.73
CA GLY A 91 -7.69 -7.48 2.53
C GLY A 91 -6.57 -7.98 3.41
N ASP A 92 -5.95 -9.08 3.00
CA ASP A 92 -4.86 -9.69 3.77
C ASP A 92 -3.54 -9.05 3.41
N ALA A 93 -2.82 -8.57 4.42
CA ALA A 93 -1.51 -7.97 4.25
C ALA A 93 -0.42 -9.02 4.40
N CYS A 94 0.57 -8.94 3.52
CA CYS A 94 1.82 -9.68 3.64
C CYS A 94 2.92 -8.71 4.02
N TYR A 95 4.00 -9.23 4.60
CA TYR A 95 5.07 -8.40 5.13
C TYR A 95 6.42 -8.83 4.62
N TRP A 96 7.32 -7.88 4.59
CA TRP A 96 8.73 -8.08 4.26
C TRP A 96 9.58 -7.36 5.29
N SER A 97 10.73 -7.96 5.60
CA SER A 97 11.78 -7.22 6.29
C SER A 97 12.54 -6.41 5.26
N LEU A 98 13.01 -5.25 5.67
CA LEU A 98 13.84 -4.40 4.84
C LEU A 98 15.30 -4.68 5.22
N LYS A 99 16.08 -5.14 4.25
CA LYS A 99 17.47 -5.51 4.50
C LYS A 99 18.39 -4.77 3.55
N THR A 100 19.34 -4.03 4.09
CA THR A 100 20.42 -3.40 3.34
C THR A 100 21.75 -3.98 3.84
N GLU A 101 22.86 -3.47 3.32
CA GLU A 101 24.16 -3.93 3.78
C GLU A 101 24.40 -3.63 5.25
N ASN A 102 23.80 -2.55 5.75
CA ASN A 102 24.13 -2.03 7.06
C ASN A 102 23.15 -2.40 8.16
N ASP A 103 21.93 -2.79 7.80
CA ASP A 103 20.92 -3.03 8.84
C ASP A 103 19.75 -3.83 8.29
N VAL A 104 18.92 -4.33 9.22
CA VAL A 104 17.68 -5.06 8.90
C VAL A 104 16.58 -4.48 9.78
N SER A 105 15.43 -4.17 9.18
CA SER A 105 14.24 -3.81 9.95
C SER A 105 13.17 -4.86 9.69
N GLU A 106 12.88 -5.65 10.71
CA GLU A 106 11.97 -6.78 10.60
C GLU A 106 10.54 -6.32 10.39
N ASN A 107 9.86 -6.91 9.38
CA ASN A 107 8.46 -6.62 9.06
C ASN A 107 8.18 -5.13 8.86
N ALA A 108 9.14 -4.41 8.30
CA ALA A 108 9.03 -2.96 8.12
C ALA A 108 8.22 -2.55 6.90
N VAL A 109 7.91 -3.48 6.02
CA VAL A 109 7.24 -3.23 4.74
C VAL A 109 6.02 -4.13 4.64
N TRP A 110 4.89 -3.57 4.16
CA TRP A 110 3.69 -4.39 3.96
C TRP A 110 3.06 -4.08 2.61
N GLY A 111 2.20 -4.99 2.17
CA GLY A 111 1.43 -4.81 0.95
C GLY A 111 0.25 -5.77 0.94
N TYR A 112 -0.62 -5.57 -0.04
CA TYR A 112 -1.84 -6.36 -0.21
C TYR A 112 -1.79 -7.02 -1.59
N PRO A 113 -1.18 -8.20 -1.72
CA PRO A 113 -1.02 -8.84 -3.04
C PRO A 113 -2.36 -9.15 -3.72
N GLU A 114 -3.38 -9.45 -2.93
CA GLU A 114 -4.72 -9.75 -3.44
C GLU A 114 -5.71 -8.84 -2.71
N PRO A 115 -5.72 -7.55 -3.04
CA PRO A 115 -6.56 -6.60 -2.31
C PRO A 115 -8.04 -6.80 -2.62
N LEU A 116 -8.88 -6.27 -1.75
CA LEU A 116 -10.32 -6.26 -2.00
C LEU A 116 -10.62 -5.47 -3.28
N PRO A 117 -11.73 -5.80 -3.98
CA PRO A 117 -12.06 -5.12 -5.24
C PRO A 117 -12.12 -3.59 -5.12
N GLU A 118 -12.57 -3.08 -3.99
CA GLU A 118 -12.69 -1.64 -3.77
C GLU A 118 -11.35 -0.91 -3.80
N VAL A 119 -10.25 -1.63 -3.55
CA VAL A 119 -8.90 -1.06 -3.51
C VAL A 119 -7.95 -1.87 -4.40
N SER A 120 -8.45 -2.31 -5.55
CA SER A 120 -7.67 -3.17 -6.45
C SER A 120 -6.36 -2.52 -6.88
N GLU A 121 -6.25 -1.19 -6.84
CA GLU A 121 -5.01 -0.49 -7.19
C GLU A 121 -3.84 -0.85 -6.27
N LEU A 122 -4.11 -1.41 -5.08
CA LEU A 122 -3.05 -1.78 -4.14
C LEU A 122 -2.23 -2.99 -4.58
N ALA A 123 -2.72 -3.77 -5.55
CA ALA A 123 -1.97 -4.92 -6.03
C ALA A 123 -0.60 -4.46 -6.57
N GLY A 124 0.45 -5.09 -6.10
CA GLY A 124 1.80 -4.74 -6.52
C GLY A 124 2.42 -3.54 -5.83
N LEU A 125 1.69 -2.89 -4.91
CA LEU A 125 2.21 -1.75 -4.16
C LEU A 125 2.61 -2.18 -2.77
N VAL A 126 3.59 -1.47 -2.20
CA VAL A 126 4.06 -1.71 -0.83
C VAL A 126 4.20 -0.37 -0.11
N ALA A 127 4.16 -0.44 1.22
CA ALA A 127 4.33 0.74 2.08
C ALA A 127 5.33 0.41 3.17
N PHE A 128 5.94 1.46 3.74
CA PHE A 128 6.90 1.33 4.83
C PHE A 128 6.31 1.92 6.10
N TYR A 129 6.66 1.33 7.25
CA TYR A 129 6.43 2.02 8.53
C TYR A 129 7.32 3.26 8.55
N LYS A 130 6.70 4.43 8.51
CA LYS A 130 7.47 5.67 8.33
C LYS A 130 8.48 5.91 9.43
N ASP A 131 8.15 5.49 10.65
CA ASP A 131 9.03 5.72 11.81
C ASP A 131 10.23 4.79 11.84
N ARG A 132 10.26 3.77 10.99
CA ARG A 132 11.38 2.84 10.90
C ARG A 132 12.38 3.24 9.84
N MET A 133 12.04 4.24 9.02
CA MET A 133 12.93 4.74 7.99
C MET A 133 13.79 5.86 8.56
N GLU A 134 14.96 6.04 7.96
CA GLU A 134 15.90 7.09 8.40
C GLU A 134 15.33 8.47 8.06
N SER A 135 14.87 8.67 6.81
CA SER A 135 14.32 9.95 6.39
C SER A 135 13.46 9.79 5.14
N TRP A 136 12.57 10.75 4.94
CA TRP A 136 11.67 10.84 3.80
C TRP A 136 11.84 12.21 3.16
N TRP A 137 11.90 12.26 1.83
CA TRP A 137 12.13 13.49 1.09
C TRP A 137 11.08 13.62 -0.01
N LEU A 138 10.28 14.69 0.06
CA LEU A 138 9.29 15.02 -0.97
C LEU A 138 9.87 16.16 -1.79
N ASN A 139 10.19 15.88 -3.05
CA ASN A 139 11.01 16.77 -3.87
C ASN A 139 12.30 17.04 -3.10
N ASP A 140 12.63 18.30 -2.83
CA ASP A 140 13.88 18.64 -2.13
C ASP A 140 13.68 18.92 -0.65
N LYS A 141 12.50 18.61 -0.10
CA LYS A 141 12.18 18.92 1.28
C LYS A 141 12.02 17.67 2.11
N GLU A 142 12.70 17.63 3.24
CA GLU A 142 12.53 16.52 4.19
C GLU A 142 11.16 16.61 4.86
N ILE A 143 10.45 15.48 4.94
CA ILE A 143 9.13 15.38 5.58
C ILE A 143 9.20 14.37 6.72
N PHE A 144 8.19 14.35 7.58
CA PHE A 144 8.12 13.47 8.75
C PHE A 144 9.30 13.69 9.71
N VAL A 145 9.74 14.92 9.82
CA VAL A 145 10.81 15.28 10.74
C VAL A 145 10.22 15.37 12.15
N ALA A 146 10.89 14.75 13.12
CA ALA A 146 10.43 14.74 14.51
C ALA A 146 10.64 16.09 15.18
#